data_3cb044f9ab358a037d585db097982859
#
_entry.id   3cb044f9ab358a037d585db097982859
#
_cell.length_a   1.000
_cell.length_b   1.000
_cell.length_c   1.000
_cell.angle_alpha   90.00
_cell.angle_beta   90.00
_cell.angle_gamma   90.00
#
_symmetry.space_group_name_H-M   'P 1'
#
loop_
_entity.id
_entity.type
_entity.pdbx_description
1 polymer ?
#
loop_
_entity_poly.entity_id
_entity_poly.type
_entity_poly.pdbx_seq_one_letter_code
_entity_poly.pdbx_strand_id
1 'polypeptide(L)'
;MKLSQEVNRIGHIALRVENLERAKSFYIQLGMKLVWDDKDWSYLEAGKGKDGLALLGPAYKAAGPHFAFHFENKKEVVNIQNDLKNSGVKVGPLHEHRDGTASFYMKDTEGNWLEMLYVPPEGIQSNV
;
A
#
# COMPACT_ATOMS: atom_id res chain seq x y z
N MET A 1 17.17 -10.31 14.68
CA MET A 1 16.00 -10.86 13.93
C MET A 1 16.45 -11.24 12.53
N LYS A 2 16.12 -12.44 12.13
CA LYS A 2 16.41 -12.92 10.78
C LYS A 2 15.12 -13.30 10.08
N LEU A 3 14.86 -12.71 8.92
CA LEU A 3 13.68 -13.00 8.13
C LEU A 3 13.98 -14.08 7.10
N SER A 4 13.02 -14.98 6.87
CA SER A 4 13.10 -15.96 5.78
C SER A 4 12.83 -15.32 4.42
N GLN A 5 12.28 -14.10 4.43
CA GLN A 5 11.90 -13.35 3.24
C GLN A 5 12.34 -11.90 3.41
N GLU A 6 13.11 -11.38 2.46
CA GLU A 6 13.55 -9.98 2.48
C GLU A 6 12.52 -9.08 1.83
N VAL A 7 12.49 -7.79 2.27
CA VAL A 7 11.74 -6.77 1.55
C VAL A 7 12.39 -6.51 0.20
N ASN A 8 11.58 -6.19 -0.81
CA ASN A 8 12.06 -6.08 -2.17
C ASN A 8 12.09 -4.63 -2.66
N ARG A 9 10.97 -3.94 -2.64
CA ARG A 9 10.89 -2.58 -3.17
C ARG A 9 9.84 -1.78 -2.41
N ILE A 10 10.03 -0.46 -2.37
CA ILE A 10 8.98 0.46 -1.94
C ILE A 10 8.09 0.70 -3.16
N GLY A 11 6.84 0.25 -3.08
CA GLY A 11 5.93 0.27 -4.21
C GLY A 11 4.95 1.42 -4.22
N HIS A 12 4.56 1.95 -3.05
CA HIS A 12 3.71 3.14 -3.00
C HIS A 12 3.86 3.93 -1.72
N ILE A 13 3.38 5.16 -1.79
CA ILE A 13 3.25 6.07 -0.66
C ILE A 13 1.77 6.41 -0.52
N ALA A 14 1.25 6.48 0.69
CA ALA A 14 -0.12 6.88 0.96
C ALA A 14 -0.15 8.21 1.71
N LEU A 15 -0.92 9.16 1.18
CA LEU A 15 -1.06 10.49 1.73
C LEU A 15 -2.51 10.76 2.11
N ARG A 16 -2.71 11.44 3.26
CA ARG A 16 -4.02 11.94 3.64
C ARG A 16 -4.28 13.27 2.90
N VAL A 17 -5.45 13.39 2.26
CA VAL A 17 -5.86 14.60 1.57
C VAL A 17 -7.23 15.04 2.06
N GLU A 18 -7.46 16.35 2.11
CA GLU A 18 -8.77 16.90 2.54
C GLU A 18 -9.80 16.85 1.42
N ASN A 19 -9.37 17.02 0.19
CA ASN A 19 -10.24 17.02 -0.99
C ASN A 19 -9.70 16.01 -2.00
N LEU A 20 -10.32 14.84 -2.04
CA LEU A 20 -9.84 13.73 -2.88
C LEU A 20 -9.88 14.08 -4.36
N GLU A 21 -10.97 14.69 -4.84
CA GLU A 21 -11.12 15.05 -6.24
C GLU A 21 -10.08 16.09 -6.69
N ARG A 22 -9.83 17.08 -5.86
CA ARG A 22 -8.83 18.12 -6.15
C ARG A 22 -7.42 17.52 -6.19
N ALA A 23 -7.07 16.70 -5.21
CA ALA A 23 -5.75 16.07 -5.17
C ALA A 23 -5.56 15.12 -6.35
N LYS A 24 -6.56 14.30 -6.65
CA LYS A 24 -6.53 13.38 -7.79
C LYS A 24 -6.27 14.13 -9.11
N SER A 25 -7.02 15.20 -9.37
CA SER A 25 -6.84 16.02 -10.57
C SER A 25 -5.44 16.59 -10.67
N PHE A 26 -4.88 17.05 -9.56
CA PHE A 26 -3.53 17.60 -9.52
C PHE A 26 -2.49 16.56 -9.98
N TYR A 27 -2.55 15.34 -9.43
CA TYR A 27 -1.58 14.29 -9.78
C TYR A 27 -1.78 13.76 -11.20
N ILE A 28 -3.01 13.70 -11.69
CA ILE A 28 -3.28 13.36 -13.10
C ILE A 28 -2.65 14.41 -14.03
N GLN A 29 -2.74 15.69 -13.69
CA GLN A 29 -2.11 16.76 -14.48
C GLN A 29 -0.58 16.64 -14.48
N LEU A 30 0.02 16.08 -13.43
CA LEU A 30 1.46 15.81 -13.41
C LEU A 30 1.85 14.61 -14.27
N GLY A 31 0.89 13.88 -14.82
CA GLY A 31 1.15 12.74 -15.69
C GLY A 31 0.94 11.38 -15.07
N MET A 32 0.46 11.32 -13.83
CA MET A 32 0.15 10.03 -13.21
C MET A 32 -1.13 9.43 -13.79
N LYS A 33 -1.16 8.09 -13.84
CA LYS A 33 -2.30 7.35 -14.35
C LYS A 33 -3.19 6.92 -13.18
N LEU A 34 -4.48 7.22 -13.27
CA LEU A 34 -5.46 6.75 -12.29
C LEU A 34 -5.74 5.27 -12.53
N VAL A 35 -5.58 4.43 -11.50
CA VAL A 35 -5.74 2.97 -11.57
C VAL A 35 -6.96 2.51 -10.80
N TRP A 36 -7.16 3.05 -9.60
CA TRP A 36 -8.31 2.72 -8.76
C TRP A 36 -8.95 4.00 -8.23
N ASP A 37 -10.29 4.04 -8.24
CA ASP A 37 -11.02 5.23 -7.82
C ASP A 37 -12.28 4.85 -7.06
N ASP A 38 -12.28 5.19 -5.77
CA ASP A 38 -13.43 5.03 -4.89
C ASP A 38 -13.80 6.36 -4.25
N LYS A 39 -14.90 6.39 -3.51
CA LYS A 39 -15.37 7.60 -2.84
C LYS A 39 -14.42 8.07 -1.75
N ASP A 40 -13.73 7.13 -1.11
CA ASP A 40 -12.89 7.38 0.06
C ASP A 40 -11.41 7.35 -0.24
N TRP A 41 -10.98 6.75 -1.35
CA TRP A 41 -9.57 6.69 -1.72
C TRP A 41 -9.37 6.44 -3.21
N SER A 42 -8.19 6.84 -3.71
CA SER A 42 -7.79 6.61 -5.09
C SER A 42 -6.34 6.14 -5.15
N TYR A 43 -5.98 5.41 -6.19
CA TYR A 43 -4.63 4.93 -6.41
C TYR A 43 -4.17 5.32 -7.81
N LEU A 44 -2.98 5.95 -7.86
CA LEU A 44 -2.37 6.40 -9.12
C LEU A 44 -0.98 5.80 -9.27
N GLU A 45 -0.52 5.68 -10.52
CA GLU A 45 0.80 5.15 -10.83
C GLU A 45 1.58 6.11 -11.70
N ALA A 46 2.89 6.24 -11.42
CA ALA A 46 3.80 7.11 -12.15
C ALA A 46 4.75 6.26 -13.00
N GLY A 47 4.83 6.58 -14.29
CA GLY A 47 5.83 6.03 -15.20
C GLY A 47 5.76 4.54 -15.45
N LYS A 48 6.76 4.04 -16.15
CA LYS A 48 6.86 2.61 -16.49
C LYS A 48 7.09 1.72 -15.29
N GLY A 49 7.71 2.26 -14.25
CA GLY A 49 7.93 1.53 -13.00
C GLY A 49 6.69 1.36 -12.15
N LYS A 50 5.60 2.03 -12.52
CA LYS A 50 4.31 1.98 -11.81
C LYS A 50 4.46 2.31 -10.33
N ASP A 51 5.27 3.32 -10.03
CA ASP A 51 5.42 3.80 -8.65
C ASP A 51 4.10 4.36 -8.18
N GLY A 52 3.62 3.86 -7.04
CA GLY A 52 2.26 4.09 -6.60
C GLY A 52 2.10 5.25 -5.65
N LEU A 53 0.94 5.89 -5.75
CA LEU A 53 0.50 6.91 -4.81
C LEU A 53 -0.97 6.64 -4.45
N ALA A 54 -1.20 6.36 -3.17
CA ALA A 54 -2.55 6.22 -2.65
C ALA A 54 -2.97 7.55 -2.02
N LEU A 55 -4.13 8.06 -2.41
CA LEU A 55 -4.71 9.27 -1.84
C LEU A 55 -5.88 8.85 -0.94
N LEU A 56 -5.75 9.14 0.34
CA LEU A 56 -6.73 8.77 1.36
C LEU A 56 -7.59 9.99 1.69
N GLY A 57 -8.84 9.98 1.25
CA GLY A 57 -9.78 11.06 1.51
C GLY A 57 -10.27 11.07 2.96
N PRO A 58 -11.03 12.10 3.35
CA PRO A 58 -11.47 12.23 4.76
C PRO A 58 -12.32 11.05 5.24
N ALA A 59 -13.04 10.39 4.34
CA ALA A 59 -13.89 9.25 4.68
C ALA A 59 -13.14 7.93 4.84
N TYR A 60 -11.88 7.88 4.42
CA TYR A 60 -11.07 6.65 4.54
C TYR A 60 -10.54 6.50 5.96
N LYS A 61 -11.00 5.47 6.67
CA LYS A 61 -10.69 5.27 8.10
C LYS A 61 -9.79 4.07 8.40
N ALA A 62 -9.54 3.22 7.40
CA ALA A 62 -8.82 1.96 7.62
C ALA A 62 -7.32 2.16 7.91
N ALA A 63 -6.72 3.21 7.38
CA ALA A 63 -5.31 3.53 7.60
C ALA A 63 -5.06 5.02 7.44
N GLY A 64 -3.99 5.51 8.06
CA GLY A 64 -3.46 6.86 7.84
C GLY A 64 -2.29 6.84 6.86
N PRO A 65 -1.53 7.95 6.77
CA PRO A 65 -0.35 8.02 5.90
C PRO A 65 0.67 6.93 6.21
N HIS A 66 1.24 6.35 5.17
CA HIS A 66 2.23 5.27 5.29
C HIS A 66 2.98 5.12 3.96
N PHE A 67 4.01 4.27 3.96
CA PHE A 67 4.59 3.76 2.73
C PHE A 67 4.43 2.23 2.73
N ALA A 68 4.60 1.60 1.56
CA ALA A 68 4.42 0.16 1.43
C ALA A 68 5.56 -0.50 0.68
N PHE A 69 5.99 -1.65 1.18
CA PHE A 69 6.79 -2.59 0.40
C PHE A 69 5.84 -3.47 -0.41
N HIS A 70 6.16 -3.66 -1.69
CA HIS A 70 5.37 -4.50 -2.59
C HIS A 70 6.01 -5.86 -2.79
N PHE A 71 5.18 -6.90 -2.82
CA PHE A 71 5.57 -8.29 -3.02
C PHE A 71 4.76 -8.90 -4.15
N GLU A 72 5.37 -9.77 -4.92
CA GLU A 72 4.73 -10.43 -6.06
C GLU A 72 3.93 -11.68 -5.66
N ASN A 73 4.14 -12.17 -4.43
CA ASN A 73 3.56 -13.41 -3.95
C ASN A 73 2.96 -13.21 -2.56
N LYS A 74 1.69 -13.56 -2.39
CA LYS A 74 1.00 -13.45 -1.11
C LYS A 74 1.70 -14.24 0.00
N LYS A 75 2.28 -15.38 -0.33
CA LYS A 75 3.00 -16.21 0.63
C LYS A 75 4.20 -15.48 1.23
N GLU A 76 4.87 -14.63 0.47
CA GLU A 76 5.98 -13.81 0.97
C GLU A 76 5.52 -12.87 2.08
N VAL A 77 4.36 -12.24 1.89
CA VAL A 77 3.77 -11.34 2.90
C VAL A 77 3.43 -12.11 4.18
N VAL A 78 2.82 -13.29 4.02
CA VAL A 78 2.48 -14.15 5.16
C VAL A 78 3.74 -14.62 5.90
N ASN A 79 4.79 -14.99 5.18
CA ASN A 79 6.05 -15.43 5.76
C ASN A 79 6.70 -14.31 6.60
N ILE A 80 6.75 -13.09 6.05
CA ILE A 80 7.28 -11.93 6.80
C ILE A 80 6.44 -11.66 8.04
N GLN A 81 5.12 -11.71 7.92
CA GLN A 81 4.23 -11.49 9.06
C GLN A 81 4.55 -12.48 10.18
N ASN A 82 4.67 -13.77 9.85
CA ASN A 82 4.98 -14.81 10.82
C ASN A 82 6.36 -14.64 11.45
N ASP A 83 7.36 -14.32 10.65
CA ASP A 83 8.73 -14.12 11.14
C ASP A 83 8.81 -12.95 12.12
N LEU A 84 8.15 -11.84 11.78
CA LEU A 84 8.11 -10.66 12.65
C LEU A 84 7.38 -10.96 13.96
N LYS A 85 6.24 -11.62 13.87
CA LYS A 85 5.46 -12.01 15.04
C LYS A 85 6.27 -12.95 15.95
N ASN A 86 6.95 -13.93 15.37
CA ASN A 86 7.79 -14.88 16.12
C ASN A 86 9.00 -14.19 16.74
N SER A 87 9.44 -13.06 16.21
CA SER A 87 10.54 -12.26 16.75
C SER A 87 10.09 -11.23 17.79
N GLY A 88 8.81 -11.23 18.15
CA GLY A 88 8.26 -10.32 19.15
C GLY A 88 7.87 -8.95 18.61
N VAL A 89 7.86 -8.77 17.29
CA VAL A 89 7.44 -7.50 16.67
C VAL A 89 5.91 -7.51 16.56
N LYS A 90 5.30 -6.39 16.96
CA LYS A 90 3.85 -6.23 16.84
C LYS A 90 3.49 -5.97 15.37
N VAL A 91 2.64 -6.82 14.82
CA VAL A 91 2.14 -6.68 13.44
C VAL A 91 0.62 -6.80 13.44
N GLY A 92 -0.01 -6.10 12.48
CA GLY A 92 -1.45 -6.20 12.30
C GLY A 92 -1.87 -7.49 11.59
N PRO A 93 -3.17 -7.75 11.54
CA PRO A 93 -3.71 -8.91 10.80
C PRO A 93 -3.61 -8.71 9.29
N LEU A 94 -3.64 -9.82 8.56
CA LEU A 94 -3.69 -9.78 7.10
C LEU A 94 -5.09 -9.37 6.64
N HIS A 95 -5.16 -8.38 5.76
CA HIS A 95 -6.40 -7.89 5.14
C HIS A 95 -6.36 -8.07 3.64
N GLU A 96 -7.48 -8.44 3.06
CA GLU A 96 -7.66 -8.41 1.61
C GLU A 96 -8.38 -7.12 1.24
N HIS A 97 -7.93 -6.48 0.16
CA HIS A 97 -8.42 -5.17 -0.27
C HIS A 97 -9.28 -5.27 -1.52
N ARG A 98 -10.09 -4.22 -1.74
CA ARG A 98 -11.03 -4.16 -2.87
C ARG A 98 -10.35 -4.26 -4.24
N ASP A 99 -9.11 -3.81 -4.34
CA ASP A 99 -8.33 -3.76 -5.58
C ASP A 99 -7.54 -5.05 -5.88
N GLY A 100 -7.81 -6.13 -5.16
CA GLY A 100 -7.15 -7.42 -5.37
C GLY A 100 -5.86 -7.60 -4.61
N THR A 101 -5.38 -6.58 -3.89
CA THR A 101 -4.18 -6.67 -3.06
C THR A 101 -4.50 -7.27 -1.69
N ALA A 102 -3.45 -7.62 -0.95
CA ALA A 102 -3.58 -8.10 0.42
C ALA A 102 -2.38 -7.64 1.24
N SER A 103 -2.59 -7.23 2.49
CA SER A 103 -1.51 -6.64 3.27
C SER A 103 -1.71 -6.74 4.77
N PHE A 104 -0.64 -6.46 5.51
CA PHE A 104 -0.72 -6.11 6.92
C PHE A 104 0.05 -4.81 7.17
N TYR A 105 -0.33 -4.12 8.24
CA TYR A 105 0.31 -2.88 8.67
C TYR A 105 1.14 -3.12 9.92
N MET A 106 2.21 -2.36 10.05
CA MET A 106 3.05 -2.36 11.24
C MET A 106 3.73 -1.00 11.39
N LYS A 107 4.35 -0.77 12.55
CA LYS A 107 5.18 0.41 12.78
C LYS A 107 6.64 0.02 12.78
N ASP A 108 7.51 0.95 12.33
CA ASP A 108 8.94 0.82 12.56
C ASP A 108 9.28 1.19 14.01
N THR A 109 10.57 1.22 14.33
CA THR A 109 11.05 1.53 15.69
C THR A 109 10.75 2.96 16.13
N GLU A 110 10.47 3.87 15.19
CA GLU A 110 10.24 5.28 15.45
C GLU A 110 8.77 5.69 15.33
N GLY A 111 7.89 4.70 15.17
CA GLY A 111 6.45 4.93 15.12
C GLY A 111 5.90 5.25 13.73
N ASN A 112 6.70 5.10 12.68
CA ASN A 112 6.23 5.32 11.32
C ASN A 112 5.45 4.11 10.82
N TRP A 113 4.27 4.35 10.23
CA TRP A 113 3.46 3.28 9.66
C TRP A 113 4.01 2.81 8.34
N LEU A 114 4.00 1.50 8.15
CA LEU A 114 4.33 0.87 6.87
C LEU A 114 3.42 -0.33 6.62
N GLU A 115 3.35 -0.71 5.36
CA GLU A 115 2.51 -1.80 4.89
C GLU A 115 3.35 -2.80 4.12
N MET A 116 3.09 -4.10 4.34
CA MET A 116 3.63 -5.18 3.51
C MET A 116 2.51 -5.63 2.59
N LEU A 117 2.61 -5.33 1.30
CA LEU A 117 1.51 -5.46 0.34
C LEU A 117 1.82 -6.49 -0.75
N TYR A 118 0.94 -7.48 -0.87
CA TYR A 118 0.91 -8.35 -2.04
C TYR A 118 0.18 -7.64 -3.18
N VAL A 119 0.83 -7.61 -4.35
CA VAL A 119 0.23 -7.09 -5.58
C VAL A 119 0.17 -8.25 -6.59
N PRO A 120 -1.02 -8.55 -7.17
CA PRO A 120 -1.15 -9.62 -8.15
C PRO A 120 -0.20 -9.45 -9.34
N PRO A 121 0.16 -10.56 -10.05
CA PRO A 121 1.10 -10.49 -11.17
C PRO A 121 0.72 -9.50 -12.27
N GLU A 122 -0.58 -9.35 -12.54
CA GLU A 122 -1.10 -8.38 -13.52
C GLU A 122 -1.15 -6.95 -12.99
N GLY A 123 -0.70 -6.73 -11.75
CA GLY A 123 -0.72 -5.42 -11.10
C GLY A 123 -1.96 -5.19 -10.26
N ILE A 124 -2.07 -3.99 -9.71
CA ILE A 124 -3.25 -3.57 -8.96
C ILE A 124 -4.44 -3.54 -9.92
N GLN A 125 -5.53 -4.19 -9.52
CA GLN A 125 -6.74 -4.24 -10.31
C GLN A 125 -7.28 -2.84 -10.55
N SER A 126 -7.59 -2.53 -11.81
CA SER A 126 -8.16 -1.23 -12.18
C SER A 126 -9.68 -1.29 -12.17
N ASN A 127 -10.30 -0.22 -11.64
CA ASN A 127 -11.75 -0.03 -11.74
C ASN A 127 -12.09 1.24 -12.55
N VAL A 128 -11.10 1.74 -13.27
CA VAL A 128 -11.24 2.96 -14.06
C VAL A 128 -11.41 2.65 -15.54
#